data_658ec645b5cf9a6240476aa0e01874d1
#
_entry.id   658ec645b5cf9a6240476aa0e01874d1
#
_cell.length_a   1.000
_cell.length_b   1.000
_cell.length_c   1.000
_cell.angle_alpha   90.00
_cell.angle_beta   90.00
_cell.angle_gamma   90.00
#
_symmetry.space_group_name_H-M   'P 1'
#
loop_
_entity.id
_entity.type
_entity.pdbx_description
1 polymer ?
#
loop_
_entity_poly.entity_id
_entity_poly.type
_entity_poly.pdbx_seq_one_letter_code
_entity_poly.pdbx_strand_id
1 'polypeptide(L)'
;MAESSPRTQEQRRIEAERRLVRAAAELVGEIGPTRVTLANVGQRAGYSRGLATHHFGSKGALMQRLVEMVTSQFRDAIVEENQSDTPIDQLRQLIDFYFRVVSDLQPVNRARLVLWADAVAGPSEDVRPQMISADREFREEIEKRIQLAVSVGDVTESVDPHGLATVIIAMLRGVALQRVLDDQVDLVAAQNEIEQLLSARLQMRGLA
;
A
#
# COMPACT_ATOMS: atom_id res chain seq x y z
N MET A 1 -7.33 35.14 21.50
CA MET A 1 -8.38 34.18 21.08
C MET A 1 -8.50 34.31 19.57
N ALA A 2 -8.02 33.30 18.82
CA ALA A 2 -8.12 33.32 17.36
C ALA A 2 -9.52 32.80 16.98
N GLU A 3 -10.35 33.66 16.41
CA GLU A 3 -11.64 33.33 15.83
C GLU A 3 -11.39 32.40 14.62
N SER A 4 -11.80 31.13 14.75
CA SER A 4 -11.78 30.20 13.61
C SER A 4 -12.86 30.64 12.63
N SER A 5 -12.46 31.14 11.47
CA SER A 5 -13.37 31.47 10.37
C SER A 5 -14.27 30.24 10.06
N PRO A 6 -15.57 30.47 9.81
CA PRO A 6 -16.48 29.37 9.50
C PRO A 6 -16.03 28.67 8.22
N ARG A 7 -15.87 27.32 8.32
CA ARG A 7 -15.48 26.48 7.18
C ARG A 7 -16.43 26.68 6.00
N THR A 8 -15.87 26.83 4.80
CA THR A 8 -16.66 26.95 3.56
C THR A 8 -17.42 25.66 3.27
N GLN A 9 -18.45 25.71 2.44
CA GLN A 9 -19.22 24.54 2.05
C GLN A 9 -18.34 23.48 1.34
N GLU A 10 -17.39 23.92 0.54
CA GLU A 10 -16.43 23.05 -0.14
C GLU A 10 -15.48 22.37 0.87
N GLN A 11 -14.97 23.10 1.86
CA GLN A 11 -14.14 22.49 2.91
C GLN A 11 -14.89 21.43 3.71
N ARG A 12 -16.19 21.64 3.98
CA ARG A 12 -17.04 20.63 4.64
C ARG A 12 -17.23 19.38 3.76
N ARG A 13 -17.38 19.57 2.45
CA ARG A 13 -17.52 18.48 1.48
C ARG A 13 -16.27 17.63 1.42
N ILE A 14 -15.10 18.24 1.30
CA ILE A 14 -13.79 17.56 1.27
C ILE A 14 -13.55 16.77 2.58
N GLU A 15 -13.84 17.40 3.72
CA GLU A 15 -13.67 16.72 5.02
C GLU A 15 -14.63 15.54 5.18
N ALA A 16 -15.88 15.68 4.73
CA ALA A 16 -16.83 14.59 4.75
C ALA A 16 -16.41 13.42 3.87
N GLU A 17 -15.94 13.70 2.64
CA GLU A 17 -15.40 12.69 1.72
C GLU A 17 -14.23 11.94 2.37
N ARG A 18 -13.25 12.68 2.92
CA ARG A 18 -12.09 12.08 3.60
C ARG A 18 -12.48 11.15 4.74
N ARG A 19 -13.46 11.55 5.57
CA ARG A 19 -13.96 10.71 6.67
C ARG A 19 -14.69 9.46 6.16
N LEU A 20 -15.48 9.60 5.11
CA LEU A 20 -16.19 8.48 4.50
C LEU A 20 -15.23 7.47 3.89
N VAL A 21 -14.20 7.91 3.16
CA VAL A 21 -13.19 7.01 2.58
C VAL A 21 -12.37 6.31 3.66
N ARG A 22 -12.01 7.02 4.75
CA ARG A 22 -11.33 6.40 5.90
C ARG A 22 -12.19 5.35 6.59
N ALA A 23 -13.47 5.63 6.81
CA ALA A 23 -14.41 4.67 7.36
C ALA A 23 -14.59 3.45 6.44
N ALA A 24 -14.55 3.65 5.12
CA ALA A 24 -14.54 2.56 4.16
C ALA A 24 -13.28 1.69 4.28
N ALA A 25 -12.09 2.29 4.48
CA ALA A 25 -10.86 1.54 4.73
C ALA A 25 -10.97 0.67 5.98
N GLU A 26 -11.46 1.23 7.10
CA GLU A 26 -11.67 0.47 8.34
C GLU A 26 -12.59 -0.74 8.10
N LEU A 27 -13.74 -0.51 7.48
CA LEU A 27 -14.71 -1.57 7.20
C LEU A 27 -14.17 -2.61 6.21
N VAL A 28 -13.45 -2.20 5.17
CA VAL A 28 -12.81 -3.15 4.25
C VAL A 28 -11.82 -4.03 4.98
N GLY A 29 -11.00 -3.45 5.86
CA GLY A 29 -10.05 -4.20 6.67
C GLY A 29 -10.70 -5.18 7.66
N GLU A 30 -11.88 -4.85 8.19
CA GLU A 30 -12.59 -5.66 9.18
C GLU A 30 -13.47 -6.75 8.56
N ILE A 31 -14.24 -6.42 7.53
CA ILE A 31 -15.30 -7.30 7.02
C ILE A 31 -15.15 -7.63 5.52
N GLY A 32 -14.13 -7.14 4.87
CA GLY A 32 -13.88 -7.32 3.42
C GLY A 32 -14.76 -6.44 2.53
N PRO A 33 -14.32 -6.16 1.29
CA PRO A 33 -14.98 -5.19 0.40
C PRO A 33 -16.41 -5.62 0.01
N THR A 34 -16.67 -6.92 -0.11
CA THR A 34 -17.97 -7.46 -0.51
C THR A 34 -19.10 -7.04 0.46
N ARG A 35 -18.83 -7.07 1.78
CA ARG A 35 -19.82 -6.76 2.83
C ARG A 35 -19.94 -5.27 3.15
N VAL A 36 -19.08 -4.42 2.62
CA VAL A 36 -19.15 -2.97 2.78
C VAL A 36 -20.33 -2.42 1.98
N THR A 37 -21.10 -1.53 2.62
CA THR A 37 -22.23 -0.80 2.02
C THR A 37 -22.08 0.70 2.26
N LEU A 38 -22.65 1.54 1.37
CA LEU A 38 -22.66 2.98 1.58
C LEU A 38 -23.33 3.38 2.91
N ALA A 39 -24.34 2.64 3.33
CA ALA A 39 -25.04 2.90 4.57
C ALA A 39 -24.17 2.66 5.81
N ASN A 40 -23.42 1.53 5.87
CA ASN A 40 -22.55 1.26 7.01
C ASN A 40 -21.31 2.18 7.01
N VAL A 41 -20.83 2.61 5.84
CA VAL A 41 -19.75 3.61 5.73
C VAL A 41 -20.21 4.97 6.28
N GLY A 42 -21.41 5.43 5.91
CA GLY A 42 -21.97 6.67 6.47
C GLY A 42 -22.06 6.62 7.99
N GLN A 43 -22.58 5.53 8.56
CA GLN A 43 -22.67 5.34 10.01
C GLN A 43 -21.31 5.31 10.70
N ARG A 44 -20.34 4.55 10.16
CA ARG A 44 -18.97 4.46 10.70
C ARG A 44 -18.27 5.83 10.70
N ALA A 45 -18.52 6.65 9.66
CA ALA A 45 -17.97 8.00 9.55
C ALA A 45 -18.66 9.03 10.47
N GLY A 46 -19.69 8.65 11.23
CA GLY A 46 -20.43 9.53 12.08
C GLY A 46 -21.48 10.39 11.35
N TYR A 47 -21.91 9.97 10.18
CA TYR A 47 -22.90 10.65 9.35
C TYR A 47 -24.21 9.84 9.20
N SER A 48 -25.20 10.46 8.56
CA SER A 48 -26.41 9.76 8.17
C SER A 48 -26.11 8.64 7.14
N ARG A 49 -26.95 7.59 7.14
CA ARG A 49 -26.84 6.48 6.17
C ARG A 49 -26.86 6.92 4.71
N GLY A 50 -27.52 8.04 4.41
CA GLY A 50 -27.66 8.56 3.05
C GLY A 50 -26.50 9.44 2.59
N LEU A 51 -25.64 9.94 3.48
CA LEU A 51 -24.59 10.89 3.09
C LEU A 51 -23.58 10.25 2.15
N ALA A 52 -23.14 9.02 2.41
CA ALA A 52 -22.21 8.32 1.53
C ALA A 52 -22.81 8.09 0.12
N THR A 53 -24.11 7.78 0.05
CA THR A 53 -24.83 7.66 -1.23
C THR A 53 -24.88 9.01 -1.97
N HIS A 54 -25.13 10.10 -1.24
CA HIS A 54 -25.11 11.43 -1.84
C HIS A 54 -23.73 11.83 -2.36
N HIS A 55 -22.65 11.44 -1.67
CA HIS A 55 -21.27 11.76 -2.09
C HIS A 55 -20.78 10.93 -3.29
N PHE A 56 -20.96 9.62 -3.23
CA PHE A 56 -20.34 8.68 -4.18
C PHE A 56 -21.31 8.15 -5.24
N GLY A 57 -22.60 8.22 -4.99
CA GLY A 57 -23.63 7.67 -5.89
C GLY A 57 -23.69 6.14 -5.88
N SER A 58 -22.55 5.45 -5.94
CA SER A 58 -22.46 4.00 -5.98
C SER A 58 -21.36 3.43 -5.06
N LYS A 59 -21.47 2.14 -4.73
CA LYS A 59 -20.42 1.41 -4.02
C LYS A 59 -19.14 1.32 -4.87
N GLY A 60 -19.26 1.12 -6.18
CA GLY A 60 -18.12 1.08 -7.10
C GLY A 60 -17.31 2.38 -7.03
N ALA A 61 -17.97 3.55 -7.12
CA ALA A 61 -17.29 4.84 -7.01
C ALA A 61 -16.59 5.04 -5.66
N LEU A 62 -17.21 4.61 -4.55
CA LEU A 62 -16.55 4.61 -3.24
C LEU A 62 -15.32 3.71 -3.23
N MET A 63 -15.40 2.49 -3.79
CA MET A 63 -14.27 1.55 -3.83
C MET A 63 -13.13 2.09 -4.69
N GLN A 64 -13.41 2.69 -5.84
CA GLN A 64 -12.40 3.33 -6.68
C GLN A 64 -11.68 4.45 -5.93
N ARG A 65 -12.41 5.31 -5.24
CA ARG A 65 -11.84 6.38 -4.42
C ARG A 65 -11.02 5.85 -3.24
N LEU A 66 -11.46 4.74 -2.64
CA LEU A 66 -10.71 4.06 -1.58
C LEU A 66 -9.39 3.48 -2.12
N VAL A 67 -9.41 2.79 -3.26
CA VAL A 67 -8.18 2.25 -3.89
C VAL A 67 -7.20 3.37 -4.19
N GLU A 68 -7.66 4.47 -4.79
CA GLU A 68 -6.83 5.64 -5.05
C GLU A 68 -6.17 6.17 -3.77
N MET A 69 -6.92 6.30 -2.68
CA MET A 69 -6.39 6.75 -1.40
C MET A 69 -5.32 5.80 -0.84
N VAL A 70 -5.61 4.49 -0.76
CA VAL A 70 -4.68 3.54 -0.13
C VAL A 70 -3.41 3.31 -0.95
N THR A 71 -3.50 3.45 -2.28
CA THR A 71 -2.34 3.30 -3.17
C THR A 71 -1.50 4.56 -3.23
N SER A 72 -2.12 5.76 -3.30
CA SER A 72 -1.38 7.02 -3.29
C SER A 72 -0.66 7.24 -1.96
N GLN A 73 -1.32 7.02 -0.82
CA GLN A 73 -0.67 7.15 0.49
C GLN A 73 0.54 6.22 0.64
N PHE A 74 0.45 4.99 0.15
CA PHE A 74 1.57 4.06 0.18
C PHE A 74 2.74 4.54 -0.70
N ARG A 75 2.45 5.00 -1.92
CA ARG A 75 3.45 5.56 -2.84
C ARG A 75 4.12 6.81 -2.27
N ASP A 76 3.33 7.76 -1.76
CA ASP A 76 3.83 9.02 -1.22
C ASP A 76 4.75 8.74 -0.01
N ALA A 77 4.36 7.81 0.87
CA ALA A 77 5.18 7.40 2.01
C ALA A 77 6.50 6.73 1.58
N ILE A 78 6.53 5.94 0.50
CA ILE A 78 7.77 5.40 -0.06
C ILE A 78 8.71 6.52 -0.53
N VAL A 79 8.16 7.55 -1.18
CA VAL A 79 8.94 8.69 -1.68
C VAL A 79 9.51 9.51 -0.52
N GLU A 80 8.72 9.75 0.52
CA GLU A 80 9.14 10.50 1.72
C GLU A 80 10.24 9.78 2.51
N GLU A 81 10.16 8.46 2.64
CA GLU A 81 11.14 7.65 3.37
C GLU A 81 12.46 7.46 2.61
N ASN A 82 12.45 7.60 1.30
CA ASN A 82 13.57 7.24 0.44
C ASN A 82 14.57 8.39 0.32
N GLN A 83 15.46 8.53 1.33
CA GLN A 83 16.41 9.64 1.48
C GLN A 83 17.88 9.23 1.17
N SER A 84 18.14 7.98 0.80
CA SER A 84 19.53 7.51 0.56
C SER A 84 20.08 7.95 -0.79
N ASP A 85 21.40 8.17 -0.82
CA ASP A 85 22.12 8.59 -2.02
C ASP A 85 22.40 7.43 -2.98
N THR A 86 22.47 6.18 -2.49
CA THR A 86 22.75 5.00 -3.33
C THR A 86 21.49 4.23 -3.70
N PRO A 87 21.39 3.71 -4.94
CA PRO A 87 20.23 2.95 -5.39
C PRO A 87 19.96 1.70 -4.56
N ILE A 88 21.03 1.05 -4.09
CA ILE A 88 20.90 -0.17 -3.30
C ILE A 88 20.39 0.11 -1.88
N ASP A 89 20.82 1.20 -1.26
CA ASP A 89 20.30 1.60 0.04
C ASP A 89 18.87 2.10 -0.06
N GLN A 90 18.48 2.72 -1.17
CA GLN A 90 17.11 3.06 -1.48
C GLN A 90 16.22 1.80 -1.55
N LEU A 91 16.71 0.71 -2.15
CA LEU A 91 15.99 -0.56 -2.18
C LEU A 91 15.85 -1.18 -0.78
N ARG A 92 16.90 -1.13 0.04
CA ARG A 92 16.82 -1.58 1.45
C ARG A 92 15.82 -0.76 2.25
N GLN A 93 15.87 0.57 2.17
CA GLN A 93 14.92 1.45 2.85
C GLN A 93 13.46 1.17 2.44
N LEU A 94 13.23 0.87 1.16
CA LEU A 94 11.91 0.48 0.69
C LEU A 94 11.43 -0.83 1.35
N ILE A 95 12.31 -1.83 1.49
CA ILE A 95 11.99 -3.10 2.15
C ILE A 95 11.72 -2.86 3.64
N ASP A 96 12.58 -2.11 4.32
CA ASP A 96 12.41 -1.74 5.74
C ASP A 96 11.10 -1.00 5.97
N PHE A 97 10.78 -0.03 5.11
CA PHE A 97 9.52 0.68 5.15
C PHE A 97 8.33 -0.27 5.00
N TYR A 98 8.41 -1.20 4.03
CA TYR A 98 7.35 -2.18 3.82
C TYR A 98 7.09 -3.03 5.08
N PHE A 99 8.15 -3.52 5.73
CA PHE A 99 8.04 -4.29 6.96
C PHE A 99 7.48 -3.46 8.12
N ARG A 100 7.87 -2.19 8.27
CA ARG A 100 7.25 -1.28 9.26
C ARG A 100 5.75 -1.12 9.03
N VAL A 101 5.32 -0.93 7.77
CA VAL A 101 3.89 -0.84 7.40
C VAL A 101 3.13 -2.12 7.72
N VAL A 102 3.76 -3.29 7.53
CA VAL A 102 3.15 -4.59 7.82
C VAL A 102 3.14 -4.90 9.33
N SER A 103 4.12 -4.41 10.08
CA SER A 103 4.18 -4.53 11.54
C SER A 103 3.07 -3.76 12.23
N ASP A 104 2.78 -2.55 11.75
CA ASP A 104 1.67 -1.70 12.20
C ASP A 104 0.57 -1.68 11.14
N LEU A 105 -0.31 -2.69 11.18
CA LEU A 105 -1.44 -2.84 10.25
C LEU A 105 -2.55 -1.82 10.56
N GLN A 106 -2.23 -0.53 10.44
CA GLN A 106 -3.23 0.54 10.45
C GLN A 106 -4.36 0.23 9.44
N PRO A 107 -5.59 0.64 9.71
CA PRO A 107 -6.76 0.31 8.88
C PRO A 107 -6.55 0.52 7.38
N VAL A 108 -5.84 1.58 6.99
CA VAL A 108 -5.55 1.90 5.58
C VAL A 108 -4.61 0.86 4.96
N ASN A 109 -3.55 0.47 5.68
CA ASN A 109 -2.58 -0.54 5.21
C ASN A 109 -3.22 -1.92 5.12
N ARG A 110 -4.04 -2.29 6.13
CA ARG A 110 -4.82 -3.52 6.11
C ARG A 110 -5.81 -3.54 4.94
N ALA A 111 -6.53 -2.44 4.71
CA ALA A 111 -7.46 -2.32 3.58
C ALA A 111 -6.75 -2.51 2.24
N ARG A 112 -5.56 -1.94 2.05
CA ARG A 112 -4.76 -2.11 0.82
C ARG A 112 -4.45 -3.57 0.54
N LEU A 113 -4.03 -4.34 1.55
CA LEU A 113 -3.75 -5.78 1.40
C LEU A 113 -5.01 -6.60 1.13
N VAL A 114 -6.12 -6.29 1.82
CA VAL A 114 -7.41 -6.94 1.61
C VAL A 114 -7.95 -6.67 0.22
N LEU A 115 -7.87 -5.43 -0.27
CA LEU A 115 -8.28 -5.05 -1.63
C LEU A 115 -7.43 -5.75 -2.69
N TRP A 116 -6.11 -5.89 -2.44
CA TRP A 116 -5.23 -6.63 -3.34
C TRP A 116 -5.62 -8.12 -3.40
N ALA A 117 -5.86 -8.75 -2.25
CA ALA A 117 -6.30 -10.16 -2.20
C ALA A 117 -7.67 -10.34 -2.88
N ASP A 118 -8.60 -9.42 -2.71
CA ASP A 118 -9.91 -9.42 -3.39
C ASP A 118 -9.74 -9.27 -4.90
N ALA A 119 -8.86 -8.38 -5.37
CA ALA A 119 -8.57 -8.20 -6.79
C ALA A 119 -7.95 -9.45 -7.45
N VAL A 120 -7.23 -10.29 -6.68
CA VAL A 120 -6.67 -11.57 -7.15
C VAL A 120 -7.75 -12.65 -7.18
N ALA A 121 -8.57 -12.75 -6.14
CA ALA A 121 -9.50 -13.86 -5.93
C ALA A 121 -10.89 -13.61 -6.52
N GLY A 122 -11.29 -12.35 -6.67
CA GLY A 122 -12.68 -11.99 -6.92
C GLY A 122 -12.93 -11.31 -8.27
N PRO A 123 -14.22 -11.20 -8.65
CA PRO A 123 -14.66 -10.51 -9.85
C PRO A 123 -14.83 -8.99 -9.66
N SER A 124 -14.13 -8.36 -8.74
CA SER A 124 -14.28 -6.93 -8.46
C SER A 124 -13.81 -6.06 -9.62
N GLU A 125 -14.65 -5.94 -10.65
CA GLU A 125 -14.37 -5.13 -11.85
C GLU A 125 -14.06 -3.67 -11.51
N ASP A 126 -14.66 -3.15 -10.44
CA ASP A 126 -14.47 -1.76 -9.99
C ASP A 126 -13.10 -1.48 -9.33
N VAL A 127 -12.43 -2.51 -8.82
CA VAL A 127 -11.20 -2.39 -8.01
C VAL A 127 -9.97 -2.91 -8.75
N ARG A 128 -10.14 -4.00 -9.49
CA ARG A 128 -9.06 -4.74 -10.10
C ARG A 128 -8.16 -3.92 -11.05
N PRO A 129 -8.68 -3.07 -11.96
CA PRO A 129 -7.83 -2.32 -12.88
C PRO A 129 -6.87 -1.37 -12.15
N GLN A 130 -7.36 -0.65 -11.13
CA GLN A 130 -6.56 0.28 -10.34
C GLN A 130 -5.52 -0.45 -9.48
N MET A 131 -5.88 -1.61 -8.91
CA MET A 131 -4.94 -2.43 -8.15
C MET A 131 -3.82 -2.99 -9.05
N ILE A 132 -4.14 -3.39 -10.29
CA ILE A 132 -3.13 -3.80 -11.27
C ILE A 132 -2.19 -2.64 -11.63
N SER A 133 -2.73 -1.42 -11.85
CA SER A 133 -1.91 -0.24 -12.13
C SER A 133 -0.95 0.04 -10.99
N ALA A 134 -1.45 0.10 -9.76
CA ALA A 134 -0.63 0.34 -8.57
C ALA A 134 0.43 -0.75 -8.36
N ASP A 135 0.12 -2.01 -8.69
CA ASP A 135 1.07 -3.12 -8.62
C ASP A 135 2.20 -2.99 -9.66
N ARG A 136 1.85 -2.57 -10.87
CA ARG A 136 2.84 -2.31 -11.93
C ARG A 136 3.74 -1.13 -11.56
N GLU A 137 3.18 -0.02 -11.11
CA GLU A 137 3.93 1.15 -10.68
C GLU A 137 4.93 0.79 -9.57
N PHE A 138 4.51 0.01 -8.58
CA PHE A 138 5.39 -0.43 -7.49
C PHE A 138 6.50 -1.36 -7.99
N ARG A 139 6.22 -2.26 -8.94
CA ARG A 139 7.22 -3.13 -9.56
C ARG A 139 8.23 -2.34 -10.38
N GLU A 140 7.77 -1.41 -11.20
CA GLU A 140 8.62 -0.54 -12.00
C GLU A 140 9.54 0.32 -11.13
N GLU A 141 9.08 0.75 -9.97
CA GLU A 141 9.88 1.53 -9.03
C GLU A 141 11.01 0.70 -8.41
N ILE A 142 10.76 -0.57 -8.08
CA ILE A 142 11.80 -1.49 -7.62
C ILE A 142 12.77 -1.82 -8.77
N GLU A 143 12.24 -2.11 -9.95
CA GLU A 143 13.04 -2.41 -11.14
C GLU A 143 14.01 -1.29 -11.47
N LYS A 144 13.56 -0.03 -11.47
CA LYS A 144 14.41 1.15 -11.71
C LYS A 144 15.58 1.24 -10.73
N ARG A 145 15.34 0.98 -9.43
CA ARG A 145 16.41 0.98 -8.43
C ARG A 145 17.46 -0.09 -8.71
N ILE A 146 17.01 -1.29 -9.07
CA ILE A 146 17.91 -2.39 -9.41
C ILE A 146 18.70 -2.05 -10.69
N GLN A 147 18.05 -1.52 -11.74
CA GLN A 147 18.71 -1.08 -12.97
C GLN A 147 19.77 -0.02 -12.70
N LEU A 148 19.44 0.96 -11.86
CA LEU A 148 20.39 2.01 -11.49
C LEU A 148 21.57 1.43 -10.68
N ALA A 149 21.34 0.53 -9.73
CA ALA A 149 22.37 -0.14 -8.96
C ALA A 149 23.31 -0.97 -9.85
N VAL A 150 22.80 -1.64 -10.88
CA VAL A 150 23.60 -2.32 -11.91
C VAL A 150 24.44 -1.31 -12.69
N SER A 151 23.85 -0.20 -13.13
CA SER A 151 24.52 0.80 -13.98
C SER A 151 25.66 1.53 -13.27
N VAL A 152 25.59 1.70 -11.94
CA VAL A 152 26.67 2.31 -11.13
C VAL A 152 27.66 1.28 -10.58
N GLY A 153 27.46 -0.01 -10.86
CA GLY A 153 28.38 -1.09 -10.46
C GLY A 153 28.20 -1.58 -9.01
N ASP A 154 27.16 -1.17 -8.32
CA ASP A 154 26.83 -1.65 -6.96
C ASP A 154 26.35 -3.10 -6.96
N VAL A 155 25.79 -3.56 -8.08
CA VAL A 155 25.22 -4.88 -8.30
C VAL A 155 25.81 -5.49 -9.59
N THR A 156 25.92 -6.82 -9.63
CA THR A 156 26.47 -7.50 -10.81
C THR A 156 25.53 -7.42 -12.02
N GLU A 157 26.10 -7.35 -13.23
CA GLU A 157 25.36 -7.35 -14.51
C GLU A 157 24.57 -8.65 -14.75
N SER A 158 24.82 -9.72 -13.98
CA SER A 158 24.11 -10.99 -14.09
C SER A 158 22.70 -10.98 -13.47
N VAL A 159 22.30 -9.86 -12.86
CA VAL A 159 20.95 -9.69 -12.29
C VAL A 159 19.99 -9.26 -13.39
N ASP A 160 18.87 -9.96 -13.52
CA ASP A 160 17.71 -9.49 -14.29
C ASP A 160 16.86 -8.57 -13.40
N PRO A 161 16.82 -7.24 -13.64
CA PRO A 161 16.10 -6.30 -12.79
C PRO A 161 14.61 -6.54 -12.78
N HIS A 162 14.02 -6.90 -13.92
CA HIS A 162 12.58 -7.13 -14.06
C HIS A 162 12.12 -8.38 -13.28
N GLY A 163 12.84 -9.49 -13.48
CA GLY A 163 12.57 -10.74 -12.76
C GLY A 163 12.77 -10.59 -11.26
N LEU A 164 13.86 -9.93 -10.84
CA LEU A 164 14.15 -9.72 -9.42
C LEU A 164 13.12 -8.80 -8.75
N ALA A 165 12.66 -7.73 -9.41
CA ALA A 165 11.59 -6.88 -8.89
C ALA A 165 10.30 -7.66 -8.64
N THR A 166 9.95 -8.57 -9.56
CA THR A 166 8.79 -9.46 -9.39
C THR A 166 8.95 -10.38 -8.18
N VAL A 167 10.13 -10.97 -8.00
CA VAL A 167 10.44 -11.85 -6.85
C VAL A 167 10.39 -11.08 -5.54
N ILE A 168 10.98 -9.89 -5.46
CA ILE A 168 10.93 -9.03 -4.26
C ILE A 168 9.49 -8.75 -3.87
N ILE A 169 8.64 -8.30 -4.81
CA ILE A 169 7.22 -8.04 -4.51
C ILE A 169 6.51 -9.31 -4.04
N ALA A 170 6.79 -10.46 -4.65
CA ALA A 170 6.17 -11.72 -4.26
C ALA A 170 6.53 -12.10 -2.81
N MET A 171 7.79 -11.94 -2.41
CA MET A 171 8.23 -12.17 -1.02
C MET A 171 7.55 -11.20 -0.05
N LEU A 172 7.62 -9.89 -0.31
CA LEU A 172 7.03 -8.86 0.53
C LEU A 172 5.51 -9.07 0.71
N ARG A 173 4.80 -9.34 -0.38
CA ARG A 173 3.35 -9.62 -0.32
C ARG A 173 3.02 -10.92 0.36
N GLY A 174 3.80 -11.96 0.09
CA GLY A 174 3.62 -13.25 0.75
C GLY A 174 3.68 -13.11 2.27
N VAL A 175 4.71 -12.46 2.79
CA VAL A 175 4.86 -12.19 4.23
C VAL A 175 3.71 -11.31 4.75
N ALA A 176 3.34 -10.24 4.05
CA ALA A 176 2.25 -9.37 4.46
C ALA A 176 0.91 -10.10 4.55
N LEU A 177 0.58 -10.97 3.58
CA LEU A 177 -0.65 -11.76 3.59
C LEU A 177 -0.64 -12.79 4.72
N GLN A 178 0.49 -13.44 4.98
CA GLN A 178 0.64 -14.34 6.12
C GLN A 178 0.40 -13.58 7.43
N ARG A 179 0.96 -12.39 7.60
CA ARG A 179 0.74 -11.55 8.79
C ARG A 179 -0.70 -11.10 8.96
N VAL A 180 -1.42 -10.81 7.87
CA VAL A 180 -2.86 -10.49 7.91
C VAL A 180 -3.69 -11.69 8.34
N LEU A 181 -3.28 -12.89 7.95
CA LEU A 181 -3.95 -14.16 8.26
C LEU A 181 -3.64 -14.63 9.69
N ASP A 182 -2.38 -14.50 10.11
CA ASP A 182 -1.86 -14.99 11.37
C ASP A 182 -0.93 -13.94 12.00
N ASP A 183 -1.33 -13.44 13.17
CA ASP A 183 -0.59 -12.41 13.91
C ASP A 183 0.65 -12.96 14.63
N GLN A 184 0.89 -14.27 14.62
CA GLN A 184 2.08 -14.92 15.17
C GLN A 184 3.25 -14.99 14.19
N VAL A 185 3.07 -14.58 12.93
CA VAL A 185 4.17 -14.54 11.94
C VAL A 185 5.29 -13.63 12.43
N ASP A 186 6.49 -14.20 12.57
CA ASP A 186 7.70 -13.46 12.96
C ASP A 186 8.22 -12.63 11.80
N LEU A 187 7.82 -11.36 11.79
CA LEU A 187 8.21 -10.41 10.76
C LEU A 187 9.70 -10.07 10.80
N VAL A 188 10.33 -10.09 11.99
CA VAL A 188 11.77 -9.78 12.12
C VAL A 188 12.60 -10.89 11.49
N ALA A 189 12.27 -12.15 11.81
CA ALA A 189 12.94 -13.28 11.17
C ALA A 189 12.73 -13.30 9.64
N ALA A 190 11.49 -13.04 9.18
CA ALA A 190 11.19 -12.99 7.75
C ALA A 190 11.94 -11.86 7.03
N GLN A 191 12.06 -10.68 7.62
CA GLN A 191 12.82 -9.56 7.08
C GLN A 191 14.30 -9.92 6.95
N ASN A 192 14.91 -10.46 8.02
CA ASN A 192 16.32 -10.85 8.03
C ASN A 192 16.63 -11.89 6.92
N GLU A 193 15.76 -12.89 6.72
CA GLU A 193 15.95 -13.88 5.65
C GLU A 193 15.84 -13.24 4.25
N ILE A 194 14.88 -12.35 4.03
CA ILE A 194 14.76 -11.64 2.75
C ILE A 194 16.01 -10.80 2.49
N GLU A 195 16.52 -10.08 3.47
CA GLU A 195 17.73 -9.27 3.35
C GLU A 195 18.95 -10.12 3.02
N GLN A 196 19.13 -11.30 3.66
CA GLN A 196 20.20 -12.23 3.36
C GLN A 196 20.10 -12.80 1.94
N LEU A 197 18.90 -13.22 1.52
CA LEU A 197 18.65 -13.72 0.16
C LEU A 197 18.97 -12.67 -0.91
N LEU A 198 18.55 -11.42 -0.67
CA LEU A 198 18.82 -10.31 -1.59
C LEU A 198 20.29 -9.94 -1.58
N SER A 199 20.97 -9.89 -0.42
CA SER A 199 22.38 -9.62 -0.32
C SER A 199 23.23 -10.65 -1.08
N ALA A 200 22.92 -11.93 -0.91
CA ALA A 200 23.58 -13.02 -1.63
C ALA A 200 23.34 -12.94 -3.15
N ARG A 201 22.10 -12.63 -3.58
CA ARG A 201 21.74 -12.54 -5.00
C ARG A 201 22.36 -11.33 -5.70
N LEU A 202 22.40 -10.20 -4.99
CA LEU A 202 22.95 -8.95 -5.51
C LEU A 202 24.48 -8.89 -5.46
N GLN A 203 25.13 -9.84 -4.76
CA GLN A 203 26.58 -9.87 -4.53
C GLN A 203 27.11 -8.50 -4.07
N MET A 204 26.40 -7.90 -3.11
CA MET A 204 26.69 -6.55 -2.63
C MET A 204 28.10 -6.52 -2.05
N ARG A 205 29.01 -5.75 -2.67
CA ARG A 205 30.34 -5.48 -2.17
C ARG A 205 30.22 -4.67 -0.87
N GLY A 206 30.48 -5.32 0.26
CA GLY A 206 30.72 -4.65 1.52
C GLY A 206 29.62 -4.78 2.58
N LEU A 207 29.51 -5.98 3.15
CA LEU A 207 29.18 -6.17 4.56
C LEU A 207 30.19 -7.20 5.08
N ALA A 208 31.39 -6.74 5.45
CA ALA A 208 32.30 -7.42 6.33
C ALA A 208 32.36 -6.60 7.62
#